data_f081ebd795beeed9f0da4007d2541724
#
_entry.id   f081ebd795beeed9f0da4007d2541724
#
_cell.length_a   1.000
_cell.length_b   1.000
_cell.length_c   1.000
_cell.angle_alpha   90.00
_cell.angle_beta   90.00
_cell.angle_gamma   90.00
#
_symmetry.space_group_name_H-M   'P 1'
#
loop_
_entity.id
_entity.type
_entity.pdbx_description
1 polymer ?
#
loop_
_entity_poly.entity_id
_entity_poly.type
_entity_poly.pdbx_seq_one_letter_code
_entity_poly.pdbx_strand_id
1 'polypeptide(L)'
;MHQTAGNIQRPIAVSGSVEQLNQACYAERARRYAAIHKPHSPSDELIPRIVRIMSVLLPKRVLIMVDQHDRLQRIELSQEWHARPTLSMQAPLRCSHIVNLEREGNVDQSRASFARFCQQQSQSPPAEGSRHHSVEIGSCRIKWEGHTEATSHTIMVRGNGSPPFSETAVDFLWAEKRAELLDAMFLGVQIEVVAAPEDDPEGLALARSLLGAGTVYGGAMSSGKATVWSAFRLDARDFARVLIIDHDLDEGRLSRLLQRILEMETYRMLAIIALPKARQVMSELGELEPQLDAVMRDLAGDSNEQRQEQALREITGIAARVEQIASANAYRFAAARAYSRIAERRASEVDEQIVVNQQRYTNFMLKSLQPAMRTCDAAELRSSELAQRVARAANLLNTMVDMVQKKQNQAMLQSVAERAQLQLRLQQAVEGFSIFAISYYAVGLLGYTLKSGQASGIAINSDLLTGIAAPLVFALVWISVRSVRKRLAHKEEGD
;
A
#
# COMPACT_ATOMS: atom_id res chain seq x y z
N MET A 1 -11.20 64.99 -41.65
CA MET A 1 -11.47 64.28 -42.92
C MET A 1 -10.82 62.91 -42.88
N HIS A 2 -11.53 62.01 -43.02
CA HIS A 2 -11.78 60.63 -43.43
C HIS A 2 -11.85 59.61 -42.31
N GLN A 3 -13.10 59.28 -42.12
CA GLN A 3 -13.66 58.05 -41.63
C GLN A 3 -13.14 56.85 -42.41
N THR A 4 -12.90 55.74 -41.74
CA THR A 4 -13.28 54.41 -42.22
C THR A 4 -13.78 53.55 -41.07
N ALA A 5 -15.02 53.22 -41.27
CA ALA A 5 -15.86 52.47 -40.34
C ALA A 5 -15.53 50.98 -40.32
N GLY A 6 -15.83 50.42 -39.18
CA GLY A 6 -15.91 49.08 -38.74
C GLY A 6 -16.49 48.02 -39.65
N ASN A 7 -16.05 46.85 -39.37
CA ASN A 7 -16.72 45.64 -39.81
C ASN A 7 -17.05 44.80 -38.56
N ILE A 8 -18.27 45.03 -38.03
CA ILE A 8 -18.88 44.21 -37.01
C ILE A 8 -19.39 42.94 -37.73
N GLN A 9 -18.70 41.85 -37.60
CA GLN A 9 -19.23 40.56 -38.01
C GLN A 9 -20.42 40.19 -37.12
N ARG A 10 -21.60 40.12 -37.74
CA ARG A 10 -22.83 39.59 -37.16
C ARG A 10 -22.64 38.08 -36.82
N PRO A 11 -23.14 37.60 -35.72
CA PRO A 11 -23.15 36.17 -35.44
C PRO A 11 -24.13 35.46 -36.39
N ILE A 12 -23.63 34.45 -37.08
CA ILE A 12 -24.44 33.52 -37.89
C ILE A 12 -25.36 32.77 -36.92
N ALA A 13 -26.65 33.00 -37.01
CA ALA A 13 -27.66 32.25 -36.30
C ALA A 13 -27.73 30.83 -36.89
N VAL A 14 -27.09 29.87 -36.27
CA VAL A 14 -27.27 28.46 -36.57
C VAL A 14 -28.52 27.98 -35.82
N SER A 15 -29.65 27.99 -36.54
CA SER A 15 -30.92 27.42 -36.10
C SER A 15 -30.95 25.89 -36.32
N GLY A 16 -30.17 25.19 -35.56
CA GLY A 16 -30.26 23.74 -35.42
C GLY A 16 -30.39 23.43 -33.94
N SER A 17 -31.32 22.56 -33.56
CA SER A 17 -31.45 22.17 -32.17
C SER A 17 -30.12 21.59 -31.69
N VAL A 18 -29.72 21.90 -30.46
CA VAL A 18 -28.50 21.35 -29.80
C VAL A 18 -28.43 19.82 -29.95
N GLU A 19 -29.58 19.18 -30.14
CA GLU A 19 -29.72 17.75 -30.35
C GLU A 19 -29.20 17.27 -31.72
N GLN A 20 -29.34 18.08 -32.78
CA GLN A 20 -28.82 17.76 -34.12
C GLN A 20 -27.30 17.96 -34.21
N LEU A 21 -26.77 18.96 -33.53
CA LEU A 21 -25.30 19.18 -33.42
C LEU A 21 -24.62 18.08 -32.62
N ASN A 22 -25.24 17.58 -31.54
CA ASN A 22 -24.72 16.46 -30.76
C ASN A 22 -24.74 15.15 -31.54
N GLN A 23 -25.84 14.85 -32.27
CA GLN A 23 -25.91 13.66 -33.10
C GLN A 23 -24.87 13.66 -34.23
N ALA A 24 -24.63 14.80 -34.87
CA ALA A 24 -23.58 14.95 -35.87
C ALA A 24 -22.16 14.74 -35.30
N CYS A 25 -21.91 15.25 -34.09
CA CYS A 25 -20.62 15.10 -33.40
C CYS A 25 -20.36 13.65 -32.96
N TYR A 26 -21.41 12.94 -32.49
CA TYR A 26 -21.29 11.51 -32.14
C TYR A 26 -21.11 10.62 -33.38
N ALA A 27 -21.78 10.89 -34.46
CA ALA A 27 -21.63 10.16 -35.71
C ALA A 27 -20.23 10.36 -36.33
N GLU A 28 -19.65 11.54 -36.20
CA GLU A 28 -18.30 11.86 -36.65
C GLU A 28 -17.22 11.19 -35.79
N ARG A 29 -17.37 11.18 -34.44
CA ARG A 29 -16.48 10.45 -33.52
C ARG A 29 -16.54 8.94 -33.73
N ALA A 30 -17.73 8.37 -33.91
CA ALA A 30 -17.89 6.95 -34.19
C ALA A 30 -17.23 6.56 -35.53
N ARG A 31 -17.32 7.42 -36.55
CA ARG A 31 -16.62 7.23 -37.85
C ARG A 31 -15.10 7.32 -37.72
N ARG A 32 -14.58 8.25 -36.95
CA ARG A 32 -13.14 8.38 -36.69
C ARG A 32 -12.59 7.21 -35.90
N TYR A 33 -13.34 6.71 -34.90
CA TYR A 33 -12.94 5.53 -34.12
C TYR A 33 -12.93 4.26 -34.98
N ALA A 34 -13.93 4.07 -35.84
CA ALA A 34 -14.01 2.95 -36.76
C ALA A 34 -12.96 3.00 -37.88
N ALA A 35 -12.45 4.19 -38.23
CA ALA A 35 -11.40 4.37 -39.23
C ALA A 35 -9.99 4.05 -38.66
N ILE A 36 -9.79 4.15 -37.36
CA ILE A 36 -8.50 3.95 -36.68
C ILE A 36 -8.32 2.50 -36.22
N HIS A 37 -9.40 1.79 -35.90
CA HIS A 37 -9.36 0.43 -35.38
C HIS A 37 -10.08 -0.55 -36.34
N LYS A 38 -9.30 -1.28 -37.16
CA LYS A 38 -9.83 -2.46 -37.88
C LYS A 38 -9.99 -3.58 -36.84
N PRO A 39 -11.16 -4.25 -36.75
CA PRO A 39 -11.38 -5.32 -35.78
C PRO A 39 -10.49 -6.52 -36.11
N HIS A 40 -9.73 -6.97 -35.15
CA HIS A 40 -8.84 -8.14 -35.26
C HIS A 40 -9.33 -9.36 -34.47
N SER A 41 -10.49 -9.28 -33.76
CA SER A 41 -11.05 -10.41 -33.03
C SER A 41 -12.59 -10.31 -32.87
N PRO A 42 -13.29 -11.43 -32.64
CA PRO A 42 -14.76 -11.44 -32.39
C PRO A 42 -15.19 -10.66 -31.12
N SER A 43 -14.30 -10.40 -30.19
CA SER A 43 -14.56 -9.58 -29.00
C SER A 43 -14.67 -8.08 -29.33
N ASP A 44 -14.09 -7.62 -30.43
CA ASP A 44 -14.09 -6.21 -30.83
C ASP A 44 -15.45 -5.77 -31.42
N GLU A 45 -16.28 -6.72 -31.83
CA GLU A 45 -17.68 -6.44 -32.27
C GLU A 45 -18.67 -6.28 -31.09
N LEU A 46 -18.32 -6.81 -29.91
CA LEU A 46 -19.20 -6.72 -28.72
C LEU A 46 -19.23 -5.30 -28.12
N ILE A 47 -18.14 -4.60 -28.12
CA ILE A 47 -18.00 -3.26 -27.53
C ILE A 47 -18.88 -2.22 -28.23
N PRO A 48 -18.92 -2.12 -29.58
CA PRO A 48 -19.83 -1.22 -30.27
C PRO A 48 -21.32 -1.56 -30.08
N ARG A 49 -21.66 -2.86 -29.93
CA ARG A 49 -23.02 -3.32 -29.63
C ARG A 49 -23.44 -2.96 -28.21
N ILE A 50 -22.57 -3.14 -27.22
CA ILE A 50 -22.83 -2.77 -25.83
C ILE A 50 -22.98 -1.25 -25.70
N VAL A 51 -22.13 -0.46 -26.33
CA VAL A 51 -22.20 0.99 -26.34
C VAL A 51 -23.51 1.46 -26.99
N ARG A 52 -23.96 0.81 -28.07
CA ARG A 52 -25.22 1.11 -28.75
C ARG A 52 -26.45 0.71 -27.92
N ILE A 53 -26.40 -0.38 -27.18
CA ILE A 53 -27.44 -0.82 -26.26
C ILE A 53 -27.49 0.09 -25.03
N MET A 54 -26.36 0.48 -24.47
CA MET A 54 -26.29 1.41 -23.33
C MET A 54 -26.74 2.82 -23.70
N SER A 55 -26.48 3.30 -24.91
CA SER A 55 -26.97 4.60 -25.37
C SER A 55 -28.50 4.67 -25.59
N VAL A 56 -29.14 3.52 -25.75
CA VAL A 56 -30.60 3.40 -25.88
C VAL A 56 -31.31 3.19 -24.51
N LEU A 57 -30.59 2.54 -23.55
CA LEU A 57 -31.14 2.17 -22.25
C LEU A 57 -30.89 3.19 -21.14
N LEU A 58 -29.88 4.05 -21.25
CA LEU A 58 -29.61 5.08 -20.26
C LEU A 58 -30.47 6.33 -20.53
N PRO A 59 -31.19 6.83 -19.53
CA PRO A 59 -31.96 8.08 -19.71
C PRO A 59 -31.01 9.21 -20.08
N LYS A 60 -31.37 10.02 -21.08
CA LYS A 60 -30.57 11.14 -21.64
C LYS A 60 -29.97 12.06 -20.56
N ARG A 61 -30.56 12.17 -19.38
CA ARG A 61 -30.04 12.92 -18.23
C ARG A 61 -28.74 12.37 -17.63
N VAL A 62 -28.56 11.04 -17.63
CA VAL A 62 -27.36 10.40 -17.07
C VAL A 62 -26.14 10.63 -17.98
N LEU A 63 -26.34 10.55 -19.29
CA LEU A 63 -25.24 10.81 -20.25
C LEU A 63 -24.76 12.27 -20.21
N ILE A 64 -25.66 13.22 -20.04
CA ILE A 64 -25.34 14.65 -19.92
C ILE A 64 -24.62 14.93 -18.59
N MET A 65 -25.01 14.25 -17.51
CA MET A 65 -24.33 14.38 -16.20
C MET A 65 -22.90 13.82 -16.23
N VAL A 66 -22.67 12.70 -16.91
CA VAL A 66 -21.32 12.11 -17.05
C VAL A 66 -20.40 13.05 -17.86
N ASP A 67 -20.90 13.63 -18.96
CA ASP A 67 -20.11 14.56 -19.78
C ASP A 67 -19.80 15.90 -19.05
N GLN A 68 -20.74 16.38 -18.23
CA GLN A 68 -20.52 17.54 -17.37
C GLN A 68 -19.53 17.26 -16.24
N HIS A 69 -19.59 16.08 -15.62
CA HIS A 69 -18.63 15.69 -14.57
C HIS A 69 -17.22 15.60 -15.12
N ASP A 70 -17.02 14.93 -16.24
CA ASP A 70 -15.71 14.82 -16.91
C ASP A 70 -15.18 16.20 -17.35
N ARG A 71 -16.08 17.11 -17.76
CA ARG A 71 -15.71 18.48 -18.13
C ARG A 71 -15.28 19.30 -16.91
N LEU A 72 -16.00 19.22 -15.80
CA LEU A 72 -15.65 19.90 -14.55
C LEU A 72 -14.32 19.37 -14.01
N GLN A 73 -14.15 18.07 -13.97
CA GLN A 73 -12.90 17.43 -13.54
C GLN A 73 -11.72 17.86 -14.44
N ARG A 74 -11.94 17.99 -15.77
CA ARG A 74 -10.89 18.49 -16.69
C ARG A 74 -10.55 19.94 -16.43
N ILE A 75 -11.54 20.77 -16.11
CA ILE A 75 -11.32 22.19 -15.77
C ILE A 75 -10.53 22.28 -14.45
N GLU A 76 -10.91 21.52 -13.44
CA GLU A 76 -10.19 21.46 -12.17
C GLU A 76 -8.75 20.99 -12.35
N LEU A 77 -8.52 19.92 -13.10
CA LEU A 77 -7.17 19.42 -13.40
C LEU A 77 -6.36 20.42 -14.22
N SER A 78 -6.99 21.14 -15.16
CA SER A 78 -6.32 22.19 -15.93
C SER A 78 -5.98 23.40 -15.06
N GLN A 79 -6.86 23.78 -14.14
CA GLN A 79 -6.60 24.84 -13.18
C GLN A 79 -5.45 24.43 -12.22
N GLU A 80 -5.47 23.22 -11.70
CA GLU A 80 -4.38 22.67 -10.88
C GLU A 80 -3.04 22.70 -11.62
N TRP A 81 -3.02 22.34 -12.90
CA TRP A 81 -1.82 22.36 -13.73
C TRP A 81 -1.26 23.77 -13.94
N HIS A 82 -2.11 24.76 -14.16
CA HIS A 82 -1.70 26.15 -14.44
C HIS A 82 -1.48 26.99 -13.18
N ALA A 83 -1.95 26.53 -12.06
CA ALA A 83 -2.05 27.32 -10.84
C ALA A 83 -0.75 27.40 -10.03
N ARG A 84 0.39 26.94 -10.56
CA ARG A 84 1.71 27.16 -9.95
C ARG A 84 2.39 28.39 -10.55
N PRO A 85 2.01 29.63 -10.13
CA PRO A 85 2.63 30.82 -10.66
C PRO A 85 4.10 30.84 -10.30
N THR A 86 4.94 31.06 -11.31
CA THR A 86 6.33 31.42 -11.09
C THR A 86 6.36 32.76 -10.36
N LEU A 87 7.05 32.79 -9.23
CA LEU A 87 7.19 34.00 -8.44
C LEU A 87 8.18 34.92 -9.19
N SER A 88 7.68 35.94 -9.86
CA SER A 88 8.53 36.93 -10.55
C SER A 88 9.06 37.94 -9.53
N MET A 89 10.36 37.89 -9.24
CA MET A 89 11.03 38.80 -8.30
C MET A 89 12.47 39.05 -8.79
N GLN A 90 12.99 40.22 -8.47
CA GLN A 90 14.35 40.68 -8.83
C GLN A 90 15.24 40.78 -7.59
N ALA A 91 16.54 40.59 -7.76
CA ALA A 91 17.52 40.90 -6.74
C ALA A 91 17.60 42.42 -6.51
N PRO A 92 17.95 42.87 -5.27
CA PRO A 92 18.15 42.10 -4.06
C PRO A 92 16.83 41.59 -3.46
N LEU A 93 16.85 40.36 -2.91
CA LEU A 93 15.63 39.69 -2.44
C LEU A 93 15.92 38.96 -1.12
N ARG A 94 14.97 39.02 -0.21
CA ARG A 94 14.88 38.18 1.00
C ARG A 94 13.75 37.20 0.89
N CYS A 95 14.00 35.95 1.24
CA CYS A 95 12.98 34.92 1.23
C CYS A 95 13.03 34.13 2.53
N SER A 96 11.88 33.98 3.20
CA SER A 96 11.70 33.04 4.31
C SER A 96 10.72 31.97 3.87
N HIS A 97 11.12 30.73 3.98
CA HIS A 97 10.30 29.56 3.66
C HIS A 97 10.09 28.74 4.91
N ILE A 98 8.85 28.52 5.29
CA ILE A 98 8.44 27.82 6.50
C ILE A 98 7.57 26.64 6.09
N VAL A 99 7.93 25.44 6.54
CA VAL A 99 7.17 24.21 6.33
C VAL A 99 6.64 23.71 7.66
N ASN A 100 5.37 23.42 7.70
CA ASN A 100 4.67 22.87 8.85
C ASN A 100 4.21 21.45 8.49
N LEU A 101 4.42 20.49 9.42
CA LEU A 101 3.90 19.13 9.22
C LEU A 101 2.41 19.11 9.55
N GLU A 102 1.63 18.59 8.61
CA GLU A 102 0.20 18.44 8.80
C GLU A 102 -0.11 16.98 9.14
N ARG A 103 -0.80 16.78 10.25
CA ARG A 103 -1.41 15.48 10.55
C ARG A 103 -2.64 15.31 9.65
N GLU A 104 -3.12 14.08 9.49
CA GLU A 104 -4.25 13.76 8.61
C GLU A 104 -5.42 14.77 8.71
N GLY A 105 -5.77 15.40 7.58
CA GLY A 105 -6.87 16.37 7.48
C GLY A 105 -6.53 17.84 7.72
N ASN A 106 -5.34 18.18 8.19
CA ASN A 106 -5.00 19.57 8.59
C ASN A 106 -4.67 20.51 7.40
N VAL A 107 -4.43 20.02 6.19
CA VAL A 107 -4.16 20.89 5.03
C VAL A 107 -5.34 21.83 4.75
N ASP A 108 -6.57 21.35 4.89
CA ASP A 108 -7.77 22.19 4.73
C ASP A 108 -7.91 23.21 5.86
N GLN A 109 -7.49 22.88 7.06
CA GLN A 109 -7.43 23.83 8.19
C GLN A 109 -6.38 24.91 7.95
N SER A 110 -5.20 24.57 7.47
CA SER A 110 -4.15 25.50 7.07
C SER A 110 -4.63 26.44 5.95
N ARG A 111 -5.32 25.88 4.93
CA ARG A 111 -5.96 26.67 3.86
C ARG A 111 -6.98 27.67 4.42
N ALA A 112 -7.83 27.22 5.35
CA ALA A 112 -8.82 28.09 5.99
C ALA A 112 -8.16 29.19 6.85
N SER A 113 -7.07 28.87 7.55
CA SER A 113 -6.27 29.88 8.28
C SER A 113 -5.68 30.91 7.30
N PHE A 114 -5.09 30.44 6.19
CA PHE A 114 -4.55 31.35 5.18
C PHE A 114 -5.64 32.20 4.50
N ALA A 115 -6.84 31.61 4.28
CA ALA A 115 -7.98 32.35 3.73
C ALA A 115 -8.43 33.48 4.66
N ARG A 116 -8.51 33.24 5.98
CA ARG A 116 -8.82 34.29 6.96
C ARG A 116 -7.76 35.39 6.95
N PHE A 117 -6.48 35.02 6.89
CA PHE A 117 -5.39 35.96 6.78
C PHE A 117 -5.54 36.85 5.51
N CYS A 118 -5.82 36.27 4.34
CA CYS A 118 -6.06 37.01 3.11
C CYS A 118 -7.22 38.00 3.26
N GLN A 119 -8.35 37.56 3.83
CA GLN A 119 -9.52 38.44 4.08
C GLN A 119 -9.19 39.62 5.00
N GLN A 120 -8.45 39.36 6.09
CA GLN A 120 -8.01 40.42 7.00
C GLN A 120 -7.13 41.48 6.29
N GLN A 121 -6.41 41.06 5.25
CA GLN A 121 -5.55 41.92 4.45
C GLN A 121 -6.23 42.46 3.20
N SER A 122 -7.56 42.32 3.07
CA SER A 122 -8.36 42.75 1.90
C SER A 122 -7.87 42.10 0.59
N GLN A 123 -7.34 40.87 0.69
CA GLN A 123 -6.89 40.06 -0.45
C GLN A 123 -7.88 38.93 -0.74
N SER A 124 -7.88 38.47 -2.00
CA SER A 124 -8.69 37.32 -2.41
C SER A 124 -8.23 36.05 -1.66
N PRO A 125 -9.14 35.30 -1.04
CA PRO A 125 -8.78 34.02 -0.41
C PRO A 125 -8.49 32.94 -1.45
N PRO A 126 -7.77 31.86 -1.06
CA PRO A 126 -7.62 30.67 -1.90
C PRO A 126 -9.00 30.06 -2.24
N ALA A 127 -9.16 29.57 -3.47
CA ALA A 127 -10.35 28.86 -3.87
C ALA A 127 -10.55 27.58 -3.03
N GLU A 128 -11.79 27.13 -2.92
CA GLU A 128 -12.11 25.87 -2.25
C GLU A 128 -11.43 24.71 -2.96
N GLY A 129 -10.78 23.81 -2.21
CA GLY A 129 -10.00 22.69 -2.76
C GLY A 129 -8.63 23.06 -3.32
N SER A 130 -8.29 24.35 -3.46
CA SER A 130 -6.97 24.78 -3.96
C SER A 130 -5.83 24.32 -3.04
N ARG A 131 -4.75 23.83 -3.64
CA ARG A 131 -3.52 23.43 -2.96
C ARG A 131 -2.43 24.49 -2.96
N HIS A 132 -2.65 25.63 -3.58
CA HIS A 132 -1.71 26.75 -3.61
C HIS A 132 -2.44 28.05 -3.79
N HIS A 133 -1.86 29.09 -3.23
CA HIS A 133 -2.35 30.47 -3.41
C HIS A 133 -1.21 31.45 -3.17
N SER A 134 -1.26 32.59 -3.85
CA SER A 134 -0.25 33.64 -3.70
C SER A 134 -0.93 35.01 -3.61
N VAL A 135 -0.47 35.84 -2.69
CA VAL A 135 -0.98 37.20 -2.49
C VAL A 135 0.17 38.19 -2.38
N GLU A 136 -0.08 39.43 -2.78
CA GLU A 136 0.84 40.55 -2.61
C GLU A 136 0.25 41.55 -1.60
N ILE A 137 1.02 41.85 -0.57
CA ILE A 137 0.61 42.76 0.51
C ILE A 137 1.73 43.76 0.76
N GLY A 138 1.57 44.98 0.23
CA GLY A 138 2.63 45.98 0.24
C GLY A 138 3.86 45.54 -0.55
N SER A 139 5.02 45.50 0.10
CA SER A 139 6.28 45.02 -0.49
C SER A 139 6.49 43.51 -0.31
N CYS A 140 5.55 42.82 0.34
CA CYS A 140 5.66 41.42 0.68
C CYS A 140 4.81 40.55 -0.25
N ARG A 141 5.39 39.51 -0.81
CA ARG A 141 4.68 38.48 -1.56
C ARG A 141 4.68 37.20 -0.72
N ILE A 142 3.49 36.63 -0.50
CA ILE A 142 3.30 35.45 0.31
C ILE A 142 2.67 34.37 -0.56
N LYS A 143 3.30 33.21 -0.58
CA LYS A 143 2.79 32.00 -1.26
C LYS A 143 2.50 30.94 -0.21
N TRP A 144 1.30 30.36 -0.25
CA TRP A 144 0.91 29.17 0.50
C TRP A 144 0.79 27.97 -0.43
N GLU A 145 1.32 26.82 -0.01
CA GLU A 145 1.20 25.56 -0.74
C GLU A 145 0.86 24.42 0.23
N GLY A 146 -0.17 23.63 -0.13
CA GLY A 146 -0.56 22.42 0.57
C GLY A 146 -0.01 21.17 -0.11
N HIS A 147 0.86 20.44 0.57
CA HIS A 147 1.37 19.15 0.17
C HIS A 147 0.53 18.03 0.79
N THR A 148 0.89 16.76 0.56
CA THR A 148 0.14 15.61 1.09
C THR A 148 0.14 15.56 2.62
N GLU A 149 1.26 15.90 3.27
CA GLU A 149 1.46 15.81 4.72
C GLU A 149 2.18 17.05 5.32
N ALA A 150 2.25 18.11 4.55
CA ALA A 150 2.86 19.34 4.97
C ALA A 150 2.20 20.53 4.29
N THR A 151 2.31 21.71 4.90
CA THR A 151 2.01 22.98 4.26
C THR A 151 3.24 23.86 4.27
N SER A 152 3.40 24.68 3.27
CA SER A 152 4.50 25.63 3.20
C SER A 152 4.04 27.06 2.98
N HIS A 153 4.73 27.99 3.59
CA HIS A 153 4.56 29.44 3.42
C HIS A 153 5.89 30.00 2.95
N THR A 154 5.90 30.61 1.77
CA THR A 154 7.06 31.29 1.24
C THR A 154 6.79 32.78 1.24
N ILE A 155 7.53 33.51 2.04
CA ILE A 155 7.43 34.97 2.20
C ILE A 155 8.63 35.58 1.50
N MET A 156 8.40 36.52 0.61
CA MET A 156 9.44 37.20 -0.14
C MET A 156 9.26 38.72 -0.02
N VAL A 157 10.36 39.40 0.21
CA VAL A 157 10.42 40.87 0.34
C VAL A 157 11.60 41.36 -0.44
N ARG A 158 11.43 42.48 -1.19
CA ARG A 158 12.54 43.12 -1.86
C ARG A 158 13.56 43.63 -0.83
N GLY A 159 14.83 43.44 -1.10
CA GLY A 159 15.91 43.94 -0.23
C GLY A 159 15.88 45.46 -0.12
N ASN A 160 16.10 45.99 1.08
CA ASN A 160 16.04 47.39 1.43
C ASN A 160 17.43 48.02 1.67
N GLY A 161 18.51 47.28 1.35
CA GLY A 161 19.90 47.73 1.57
C GLY A 161 20.45 47.41 3.00
N SER A 162 19.65 46.85 3.92
CA SER A 162 20.18 46.38 5.20
C SER A 162 21.06 45.11 5.00
N PRO A 163 22.01 44.85 5.93
CA PRO A 163 22.92 43.72 5.78
C PRO A 163 22.16 42.39 5.62
N PRO A 164 22.66 41.46 4.80
CA PRO A 164 22.01 40.17 4.60
C PRO A 164 21.81 39.42 5.94
N PHE A 165 20.68 38.77 6.11
CA PHE A 165 20.23 38.06 7.32
C PHE A 165 20.07 38.89 8.59
N SER A 166 20.22 40.24 8.54
CA SER A 166 19.94 41.12 9.68
C SER A 166 18.44 41.21 10.00
N GLU A 167 17.61 41.17 8.97
CA GLU A 167 16.16 41.09 9.00
C GLU A 167 15.74 39.96 8.10
N THR A 168 14.66 39.28 8.40
CA THR A 168 14.18 38.16 7.60
C THR A 168 12.83 38.47 6.96
N ALA A 169 12.49 37.84 5.86
CA ALA A 169 11.22 38.12 5.20
C ALA A 169 10.01 37.79 6.09
N VAL A 170 10.12 36.84 7.01
CA VAL A 170 9.05 36.51 7.97
C VAL A 170 8.82 37.65 9.01
N ASP A 171 9.81 38.50 9.24
CA ASP A 171 9.68 39.64 10.20
C ASP A 171 8.75 40.74 9.68
N PHE A 172 8.50 40.75 8.35
CA PHE A 172 7.53 41.65 7.71
C PHE A 172 6.08 41.19 7.85
N LEU A 173 5.84 39.99 8.39
CA LEU A 173 4.49 39.54 8.74
C LEU A 173 4.02 40.12 10.07
N TRP A 174 2.71 40.25 10.21
CA TRP A 174 2.08 40.64 11.48
C TRP A 174 2.41 39.61 12.57
N ALA A 175 2.56 40.12 13.79
CA ALA A 175 3.05 39.32 14.93
C ALA A 175 2.26 38.04 15.15
N GLU A 176 0.93 38.06 15.01
CA GLU A 176 0.05 36.91 15.19
C GLU A 176 0.30 35.84 14.15
N LYS A 177 0.34 36.23 12.84
CA LYS A 177 0.58 35.26 11.75
C LYS A 177 2.00 34.73 11.78
N ARG A 178 2.96 35.57 12.15
CA ARG A 178 4.35 35.15 12.33
C ARG A 178 4.47 34.11 13.45
N ALA A 179 3.86 34.35 14.60
CA ALA A 179 3.87 33.38 15.70
C ALA A 179 3.23 32.06 15.31
N GLU A 180 2.04 32.08 14.70
CA GLU A 180 1.36 30.88 14.18
C GLU A 180 2.28 30.01 13.30
N LEU A 181 3.02 30.64 12.38
CA LEU A 181 3.89 29.92 11.46
C LEU A 181 5.14 29.36 12.15
N LEU A 182 5.74 30.13 13.09
CA LEU A 182 6.96 29.75 13.76
C LEU A 182 6.73 28.67 14.83
N ASP A 183 5.62 28.72 15.56
CA ASP A 183 5.29 27.74 16.61
C ASP A 183 5.11 26.32 16.06
N ALA A 184 4.64 26.18 14.82
CA ALA A 184 4.44 24.90 14.14
C ALA A 184 5.57 24.55 13.18
N MET A 185 6.65 25.34 13.12
CA MET A 185 7.70 25.19 12.14
C MET A 185 8.45 23.87 12.27
N PHE A 186 8.36 23.04 11.20
CA PHE A 186 9.18 21.84 11.05
C PHE A 186 10.48 22.14 10.29
N LEU A 187 10.42 23.00 9.27
CA LEU A 187 11.57 23.45 8.51
C LEU A 187 11.47 24.95 8.28
N GLY A 188 12.53 25.66 8.58
CA GLY A 188 12.73 27.06 8.24
C GLY A 188 13.94 27.23 7.33
N VAL A 189 13.77 27.95 6.22
CA VAL A 189 14.86 28.32 5.31
C VAL A 189 14.83 29.82 5.06
N GLN A 190 15.96 30.48 5.25
CA GLN A 190 16.16 31.89 4.91
C GLN A 190 17.09 31.99 3.70
N ILE A 191 16.65 32.65 2.67
CA ILE A 191 17.44 32.91 1.46
C ILE A 191 17.64 34.41 1.32
N GLU A 192 18.88 34.82 1.16
CA GLU A 192 19.26 36.17 0.73
C GLU A 192 19.83 36.11 -0.68
N VAL A 193 19.31 36.96 -1.55
CA VAL A 193 19.84 37.14 -2.91
C VAL A 193 20.46 38.50 -3.00
N VAL A 194 21.77 38.55 -3.27
CA VAL A 194 22.58 39.76 -3.36
C VAL A 194 23.34 39.80 -4.66
N ALA A 195 23.68 41.03 -5.10
CA ALA A 195 24.57 41.17 -6.25
C ALA A 195 25.99 40.69 -5.93
N ALA A 196 26.72 40.23 -6.95
CA ALA A 196 28.10 39.78 -6.78
C ALA A 196 29.00 40.93 -6.28
N PRO A 197 29.78 40.75 -5.18
CA PRO A 197 30.77 41.75 -4.77
C PRO A 197 31.89 41.87 -5.80
N GLU A 198 32.40 43.09 -6.03
CA GLU A 198 33.47 43.32 -7.00
C GLU A 198 34.76 42.56 -6.69
N ASP A 199 35.13 42.51 -5.41
CA ASP A 199 36.38 41.85 -4.93
C ASP A 199 36.17 40.33 -4.61
N ASP A 200 34.95 39.81 -4.60
CA ASP A 200 34.60 38.42 -4.32
C ASP A 200 33.50 37.94 -5.26
N PRO A 201 33.79 37.77 -6.55
CA PRO A 201 32.77 37.44 -7.55
C PRO A 201 31.96 36.19 -7.23
N GLU A 202 32.60 35.21 -6.63
CA GLU A 202 31.94 33.97 -6.22
C GLU A 202 31.16 34.12 -4.89
N GLY A 203 31.38 35.23 -4.14
CA GLY A 203 30.78 35.50 -2.85
C GLY A 203 31.24 34.55 -1.73
N LEU A 204 32.37 33.89 -1.87
CA LEU A 204 32.84 32.89 -0.90
C LEU A 204 33.25 33.52 0.43
N ALA A 205 33.97 34.65 0.41
CA ALA A 205 34.37 35.39 1.62
C ALA A 205 33.10 35.92 2.34
N LEU A 206 32.17 36.47 1.57
CA LEU A 206 30.86 36.93 2.07
C LEU A 206 30.07 35.77 2.68
N ALA A 207 30.01 34.60 2.00
CA ALA A 207 29.32 33.43 2.52
C ALA A 207 29.89 32.97 3.88
N ARG A 208 31.22 32.92 3.99
CA ARG A 208 31.89 32.54 5.25
C ARG A 208 31.60 33.52 6.38
N SER A 209 31.52 34.79 6.11
CA SER A 209 31.21 35.81 7.11
C SER A 209 29.76 35.72 7.60
N LEU A 210 28.81 35.44 6.71
CA LEU A 210 27.37 35.45 6.99
C LEU A 210 26.83 34.10 7.49
N LEU A 211 27.38 32.98 6.99
CA LEU A 211 26.91 31.63 7.33
C LEU A 211 27.68 30.98 8.47
N GLY A 212 28.70 31.68 8.99
CA GLY A 212 29.53 31.26 10.12
C GLY A 212 30.89 30.71 9.70
N ALA A 213 31.85 30.71 10.65
CA ALA A 213 33.27 30.34 10.43
C ALA A 213 33.51 28.86 10.06
N GLY A 214 32.46 28.07 9.81
CA GLY A 214 32.54 26.68 9.44
C GLY A 214 32.71 26.45 7.93
N THR A 215 32.65 25.19 7.54
CA THR A 215 32.65 24.81 6.12
C THR A 215 31.34 25.25 5.46
N VAL A 216 31.45 25.97 4.35
CA VAL A 216 30.33 26.30 3.47
C VAL A 216 30.37 25.38 2.24
N TYR A 217 29.21 25.06 1.73
CA TYR A 217 28.97 24.19 0.60
C TYR A 217 28.25 24.96 -0.48
N GLY A 218 28.70 24.85 -1.72
CA GLY A 218 28.03 25.56 -2.80
C GLY A 218 28.77 25.47 -4.11
N GLY A 219 28.21 26.12 -5.11
CA GLY A 219 28.74 26.13 -6.45
C GLY A 219 27.98 27.10 -7.35
N ALA A 220 28.52 27.28 -8.57
CA ALA A 220 27.84 28.06 -9.59
C ALA A 220 26.64 27.27 -10.12
N MET A 221 25.47 27.93 -10.23
CA MET A 221 24.20 27.35 -10.67
C MET A 221 23.60 28.19 -11.81
N SER A 222 22.53 27.67 -12.42
CA SER A 222 21.84 28.34 -13.53
C SER A 222 22.79 28.73 -14.68
N SER A 223 23.66 27.79 -15.08
CA SER A 223 24.68 27.99 -16.11
C SER A 223 25.67 29.10 -15.75
N GLY A 224 26.08 29.18 -14.49
CA GLY A 224 27.06 30.16 -13.99
C GLY A 224 26.50 31.57 -13.73
N LYS A 225 25.16 31.76 -13.85
CA LYS A 225 24.53 33.07 -13.60
C LYS A 225 24.24 33.37 -12.15
N ALA A 226 24.46 32.41 -11.26
CA ALA A 226 24.39 32.56 -9.82
C ALA A 226 25.37 31.65 -9.14
N THR A 227 25.86 32.03 -7.95
CA THR A 227 26.54 31.12 -7.03
C THR A 227 25.72 30.96 -5.76
N VAL A 228 25.55 29.72 -5.27
CA VAL A 228 24.70 29.41 -4.12
C VAL A 228 25.56 28.82 -3.03
N TRP A 229 25.40 29.32 -1.80
CA TRP A 229 26.15 28.89 -0.63
C TRP A 229 25.21 28.56 0.53
N SER A 230 25.50 27.48 1.28
CA SER A 230 24.88 27.15 2.57
C SER A 230 25.88 26.47 3.49
N ALA A 231 25.69 26.62 4.79
CA ALA A 231 26.40 25.85 5.80
C ALA A 231 25.64 24.59 6.26
N PHE A 232 24.39 24.40 5.83
CA PHE A 232 23.47 23.33 6.28
C PHE A 232 23.35 23.26 7.82
N ARG A 233 23.45 24.39 8.50
CA ARG A 233 23.30 24.54 9.93
C ARG A 233 22.14 25.45 10.23
N LEU A 234 21.46 25.20 11.34
CA LEU A 234 20.42 26.07 11.84
C LEU A 234 21.05 27.26 12.57
N ASP A 235 20.45 28.44 12.39
CA ASP A 235 20.79 29.62 13.15
C ASP A 235 20.07 29.65 14.52
N ALA A 236 20.24 30.72 15.30
CA ALA A 236 19.63 30.89 16.64
C ALA A 236 18.08 30.92 16.61
N ARG A 237 17.46 31.03 15.44
CA ARG A 237 16.00 31.03 15.23
C ARG A 237 15.53 29.75 14.52
N ASP A 238 16.37 28.69 14.49
CA ASP A 238 16.12 27.41 13.86
C ASP A 238 15.92 27.46 12.34
N PHE A 239 16.49 28.48 11.65
CA PHE A 239 16.49 28.58 10.20
C PHE A 239 17.79 28.11 9.59
N ALA A 240 17.70 27.32 8.53
CA ALA A 240 18.80 27.09 7.60
C ALA A 240 18.98 28.34 6.73
N ARG A 241 20.25 28.76 6.52
CA ARG A 241 20.58 29.93 5.71
C ARG A 241 21.17 29.54 4.37
N VAL A 242 20.69 30.18 3.32
CA VAL A 242 21.19 30.04 1.95
C VAL A 242 21.48 31.43 1.38
N LEU A 243 22.68 31.64 0.90
CA LEU A 243 23.09 32.87 0.23
C LEU A 243 23.18 32.60 -1.28
N ILE A 244 22.52 33.43 -2.07
CA ILE A 244 22.58 33.42 -3.52
C ILE A 244 23.28 34.69 -3.98
N ILE A 245 24.37 34.53 -4.69
CA ILE A 245 25.09 35.63 -5.36
C ILE A 245 24.56 35.68 -6.77
N ASP A 246 23.94 36.81 -7.13
CA ASP A 246 23.37 37.06 -8.45
C ASP A 246 24.44 37.67 -9.35
N HIS A 247 24.79 37.00 -10.45
CA HIS A 247 25.72 37.48 -11.46
C HIS A 247 24.98 38.10 -12.64
N ASP A 248 23.88 37.52 -13.11
CA ASP A 248 23.06 37.97 -14.23
C ASP A 248 21.79 37.12 -14.33
N LEU A 249 21.02 37.01 -13.26
CA LEU A 249 19.77 36.31 -13.27
C LEU A 249 18.64 37.21 -13.75
N ASP A 250 17.94 36.79 -14.81
CA ASP A 250 16.62 37.34 -15.10
C ASP A 250 15.58 36.83 -14.06
N GLU A 251 14.45 37.55 -13.97
CA GLU A 251 13.38 37.22 -13.01
C GLU A 251 12.92 35.75 -13.12
N GLY A 252 12.80 35.23 -14.32
CA GLY A 252 12.34 33.84 -14.54
C GLY A 252 13.38 32.80 -14.09
N ARG A 253 14.67 33.09 -14.28
CA ARG A 253 15.76 32.20 -13.80
C ARG A 253 15.90 32.25 -12.29
N LEU A 254 15.83 33.45 -11.70
CA LEU A 254 15.85 33.60 -10.24
C LEU A 254 14.69 32.83 -9.58
N SER A 255 13.48 33.01 -10.10
CA SER A 255 12.29 32.32 -9.60
C SER A 255 12.41 30.80 -9.67
N ARG A 256 12.92 30.29 -10.81
CA ARG A 256 13.15 28.83 -10.96
C ARG A 256 14.22 28.30 -10.02
N LEU A 257 15.32 29.03 -9.84
CA LEU A 257 16.40 28.66 -8.93
C LEU A 257 15.89 28.63 -7.48
N LEU A 258 15.21 29.68 -7.03
CA LEU A 258 14.59 29.75 -5.70
C LEU A 258 13.66 28.57 -5.47
N GLN A 259 12.74 28.32 -6.40
CA GLN A 259 11.79 27.20 -6.27
C GLN A 259 12.52 25.87 -6.14
N ARG A 260 13.54 25.60 -6.96
CA ARG A 260 14.30 24.35 -6.89
C ARG A 260 15.04 24.18 -5.58
N ILE A 261 15.66 25.24 -5.05
CA ILE A 261 16.35 25.22 -3.77
C ILE A 261 15.34 24.95 -2.64
N LEU A 262 14.22 25.66 -2.62
CA LEU A 262 13.17 25.49 -1.60
C LEU A 262 12.57 24.07 -1.66
N GLU A 263 12.30 23.56 -2.85
CA GLU A 263 11.83 22.20 -3.03
C GLU A 263 12.88 21.15 -2.59
N MET A 264 14.16 21.35 -2.90
CA MET A 264 15.24 20.48 -2.42
C MET A 264 15.27 20.43 -0.88
N GLU A 265 15.24 21.58 -0.21
CA GLU A 265 15.26 21.67 1.24
C GLU A 265 14.02 21.02 1.86
N THR A 266 12.84 21.32 1.31
CA THR A 266 11.57 20.75 1.78
C THR A 266 11.54 19.23 1.66
N TYR A 267 11.77 18.72 0.46
CA TYR A 267 11.63 17.29 0.20
C TYR A 267 12.77 16.45 0.82
N ARG A 268 13.96 17.02 0.95
CA ARG A 268 15.05 16.42 1.72
C ARG A 268 14.63 16.18 3.18
N MET A 269 14.05 17.19 3.82
CA MET A 269 13.62 17.09 5.21
C MET A 269 12.43 16.15 5.38
N LEU A 270 11.44 16.21 4.49
CA LEU A 270 10.30 15.28 4.49
C LEU A 270 10.75 13.81 4.28
N ALA A 271 11.77 13.57 3.46
CA ALA A 271 12.33 12.24 3.28
C ALA A 271 13.04 11.73 4.56
N ILE A 272 13.84 12.57 5.21
CA ILE A 272 14.63 12.18 6.40
C ILE A 272 13.75 11.87 7.63
N ILE A 273 12.51 12.34 7.71
CA ILE A 273 11.56 11.99 8.79
C ILE A 273 11.45 10.46 8.96
N ALA A 274 11.61 9.68 7.91
CA ALA A 274 11.53 8.23 7.97
C ALA A 274 12.73 7.56 8.68
N LEU A 275 13.88 8.22 8.77
CA LEU A 275 15.12 7.62 9.30
C LEU A 275 15.01 7.18 10.77
N PRO A 276 14.46 7.97 11.71
CA PRO A 276 14.24 7.52 13.09
C PRO A 276 13.31 6.28 13.15
N LYS A 277 12.28 6.25 12.32
CA LYS A 277 11.36 5.10 12.22
C LYS A 277 12.04 3.86 11.67
N ALA A 278 12.86 4.01 10.64
CA ALA A 278 13.65 2.89 10.10
C ALA A 278 14.60 2.29 11.15
N ARG A 279 15.25 3.13 11.95
CA ARG A 279 16.11 2.67 13.06
C ARG A 279 15.30 1.92 14.12
N GLN A 280 14.14 2.42 14.48
CA GLN A 280 13.22 1.75 15.41
C GLN A 280 12.79 0.38 14.87
N VAL A 281 12.35 0.30 13.61
CA VAL A 281 11.98 -0.95 12.95
C VAL A 281 13.14 -1.95 12.95
N MET A 282 14.34 -1.51 12.62
CA MET A 282 15.53 -2.37 12.66
C MET A 282 15.83 -2.94 14.05
N SER A 283 15.60 -2.17 15.11
CA SER A 283 15.72 -2.64 16.50
C SER A 283 14.65 -3.67 16.85
N GLU A 284 13.38 -3.37 16.55
CA GLU A 284 12.23 -4.28 16.83
C GLU A 284 12.37 -5.62 16.09
N LEU A 285 12.79 -5.59 14.82
CA LEU A 285 13.04 -6.82 14.05
C LEU A 285 14.24 -7.60 14.64
N GLY A 286 15.27 -6.90 15.13
CA GLY A 286 16.41 -7.51 15.80
C GLY A 286 16.04 -8.26 17.09
N GLU A 287 14.93 -7.92 17.73
CA GLU A 287 14.38 -8.64 18.90
C GLU A 287 13.50 -9.83 18.50
N LEU A 288 12.78 -9.76 17.37
CA LEU A 288 11.88 -10.80 16.90
C LEU A 288 12.60 -11.97 16.22
N GLU A 289 13.69 -11.72 15.49
CA GLU A 289 14.44 -12.76 14.78
C GLU A 289 14.99 -13.86 15.71
N PRO A 290 15.66 -13.53 16.84
CA PRO A 290 16.09 -14.56 17.79
C PRO A 290 14.95 -15.35 18.43
N GLN A 291 13.77 -14.73 18.62
CA GLN A 291 12.59 -15.40 19.13
C GLN A 291 12.10 -16.48 18.16
N LEU A 292 11.99 -16.15 16.87
CA LEU A 292 11.65 -17.12 15.82
C LEU A 292 12.68 -18.27 15.77
N ASP A 293 13.97 -17.93 15.83
CA ASP A 293 15.05 -18.93 15.81
C ASP A 293 15.02 -19.84 17.04
N ALA A 294 14.62 -19.34 18.22
CA ALA A 294 14.43 -20.13 19.42
C ALA A 294 13.28 -21.11 19.27
N VAL A 295 12.11 -20.64 18.81
CA VAL A 295 10.94 -21.49 18.57
C VAL A 295 11.26 -22.61 17.58
N MET A 296 11.97 -22.30 16.50
CA MET A 296 12.34 -23.29 15.48
C MET A 296 13.35 -24.32 15.99
N ARG A 297 14.29 -23.95 16.85
CA ARG A 297 15.24 -24.87 17.50
C ARG A 297 14.53 -25.79 18.48
N ASP A 298 13.63 -25.25 19.28
CA ASP A 298 12.85 -26.03 20.27
C ASP A 298 11.96 -27.07 19.59
N LEU A 299 11.33 -26.74 18.47
CA LEU A 299 10.56 -27.68 17.65
C LEU A 299 11.41 -28.81 17.05
N ALA A 300 12.67 -28.51 16.70
CA ALA A 300 13.56 -29.53 16.18
C ALA A 300 14.05 -30.52 17.25
N GLY A 301 14.08 -30.11 18.53
CA GLY A 301 14.52 -30.94 19.68
C GLY A 301 13.42 -31.79 20.30
N ASP A 302 12.21 -31.30 20.39
CA ASP A 302 11.05 -32.01 20.99
C ASP A 302 9.77 -31.62 20.26
N SER A 303 9.16 -32.58 19.59
CA SER A 303 7.97 -32.39 18.75
C SER A 303 6.69 -32.94 19.35
N ASN A 304 6.52 -32.94 20.71
CA ASN A 304 5.28 -33.33 21.32
C ASN A 304 4.13 -32.36 21.03
N GLU A 305 2.88 -32.81 21.17
CA GLU A 305 1.67 -32.06 20.79
C GLU A 305 1.56 -30.70 21.53
N GLN A 306 1.87 -30.68 22.83
CA GLN A 306 1.83 -29.43 23.63
C GLN A 306 2.85 -28.39 23.13
N ARG A 307 4.03 -28.87 22.74
CA ARG A 307 5.09 -28.01 22.18
C ARG A 307 4.72 -27.45 20.83
N GLN A 308 4.05 -28.23 19.97
CA GLN A 308 3.55 -27.79 18.68
C GLN A 308 2.49 -26.69 18.82
N GLU A 309 1.53 -26.85 19.75
CA GLU A 309 0.55 -25.81 20.04
C GLU A 309 1.18 -24.53 20.60
N GLN A 310 2.16 -24.65 21.49
CA GLN A 310 2.87 -23.51 22.04
C GLN A 310 3.63 -22.77 20.93
N ALA A 311 4.36 -23.49 20.09
CA ALA A 311 5.09 -22.92 18.96
C ALA A 311 4.16 -22.23 17.94
N LEU A 312 2.96 -22.79 17.70
CA LEU A 312 1.96 -22.14 16.84
C LEU A 312 1.51 -20.80 17.41
N ARG A 313 1.25 -20.74 18.71
CA ARG A 313 0.90 -19.47 19.38
C ARG A 313 2.03 -18.45 19.28
N GLU A 314 3.27 -18.87 19.53
CA GLU A 314 4.46 -18.00 19.48
C GLU A 314 4.73 -17.50 18.04
N ILE A 315 4.70 -18.37 17.03
CA ILE A 315 4.86 -18.01 15.62
C ILE A 315 3.74 -17.05 15.17
N THR A 316 2.49 -17.31 15.60
CA THR A 316 1.36 -16.42 15.28
C THR A 316 1.54 -15.05 15.93
N GLY A 317 2.04 -14.98 17.17
CA GLY A 317 2.36 -13.72 17.85
C GLY A 317 3.45 -12.94 17.13
N ILE A 318 4.53 -13.61 16.69
CA ILE A 318 5.60 -13.00 15.90
C ILE A 318 5.07 -12.51 14.55
N ALA A 319 4.23 -13.30 13.86
CA ALA A 319 3.61 -12.92 12.59
C ALA A 319 2.79 -11.64 12.73
N ALA A 320 1.92 -11.58 13.75
CA ALA A 320 1.10 -10.40 14.02
C ALA A 320 1.96 -9.15 14.30
N ARG A 321 3.05 -9.31 15.04
CA ARG A 321 3.96 -8.19 15.36
C ARG A 321 4.72 -7.71 14.12
N VAL A 322 5.23 -8.62 13.30
CA VAL A 322 5.91 -8.27 12.04
C VAL A 322 4.96 -7.53 11.09
N GLU A 323 3.72 -8.01 10.94
CA GLU A 323 2.71 -7.37 10.11
C GLU A 323 2.34 -5.98 10.65
N GLN A 324 2.20 -5.84 11.96
CA GLN A 324 1.95 -4.54 12.59
C GLN A 324 3.09 -3.54 12.30
N ILE A 325 4.36 -3.98 12.41
CA ILE A 325 5.53 -3.14 12.09
C ILE A 325 5.51 -2.74 10.61
N ALA A 326 5.27 -3.70 9.71
CA ALA A 326 5.25 -3.47 8.27
C ALA A 326 4.15 -2.48 7.87
N SER A 327 2.91 -2.72 8.29
CA SER A 327 1.75 -1.89 7.93
C SER A 327 1.86 -0.47 8.51
N ALA A 328 2.31 -0.32 9.76
CA ALA A 328 2.47 0.98 10.40
C ALA A 328 3.53 1.89 9.73
N ASN A 329 4.50 1.31 9.02
CA ASN A 329 5.61 2.05 8.43
C ASN A 329 5.59 2.10 6.90
N ALA A 330 4.75 1.29 6.23
CA ALA A 330 4.71 1.18 4.76
C ALA A 330 4.50 2.54 4.07
N TYR A 331 3.51 3.32 4.52
CA TYR A 331 3.24 4.65 3.99
C TYR A 331 4.45 5.57 4.16
N ARG A 332 5.06 5.61 5.35
CA ARG A 332 6.19 6.50 5.67
C ARG A 332 7.41 6.21 4.80
N PHE A 333 7.75 4.93 4.59
CA PHE A 333 8.88 4.55 3.74
C PHE A 333 8.60 4.82 2.26
N ALA A 334 7.38 4.57 1.79
CA ALA A 334 6.98 4.91 0.42
C ALA A 334 7.02 6.44 0.17
N ALA A 335 6.51 7.25 1.11
CA ALA A 335 6.55 8.70 1.04
C ALA A 335 8.00 9.23 1.05
N ALA A 336 8.86 8.70 1.93
CA ALA A 336 10.26 9.08 1.99
C ALA A 336 10.99 8.83 0.67
N ARG A 337 10.76 7.69 0.02
CA ARG A 337 11.32 7.39 -1.31
C ARG A 337 10.81 8.36 -2.38
N ALA A 338 9.53 8.71 -2.35
CA ALA A 338 8.97 9.66 -3.30
C ALA A 338 9.61 11.06 -3.12
N TYR A 339 9.74 11.53 -1.89
CA TYR A 339 10.36 12.81 -1.58
C TYR A 339 11.87 12.83 -1.91
N SER A 340 12.61 11.76 -1.62
CA SER A 340 14.01 11.64 -2.00
C SER A 340 14.20 11.78 -3.51
N ARG A 341 13.37 11.12 -4.32
CA ARG A 341 13.43 11.22 -5.79
C ARG A 341 13.15 12.65 -6.28
N ILE A 342 12.23 13.37 -5.63
CA ILE A 342 11.96 14.78 -5.99
C ILE A 342 13.19 15.62 -5.66
N ALA A 343 13.76 15.48 -4.46
CA ALA A 343 14.96 16.22 -4.05
C ALA A 343 16.15 15.93 -4.99
N GLU A 344 16.39 14.67 -5.34
CA GLU A 344 17.44 14.24 -6.29
C GLU A 344 17.23 14.84 -7.69
N ARG A 345 15.98 14.81 -8.16
CA ARG A 345 15.63 15.43 -9.44
C ARG A 345 15.88 16.94 -9.44
N ARG A 346 15.47 17.66 -8.38
CA ARG A 346 15.72 19.10 -8.27
C ARG A 346 17.22 19.39 -8.17
N ALA A 347 17.98 18.55 -7.49
CA ALA A 347 19.45 18.67 -7.45
C ALA A 347 20.09 18.53 -8.83
N SER A 348 19.57 17.69 -9.70
CA SER A 348 20.08 17.60 -11.09
C SER A 348 19.66 18.79 -11.98
N GLU A 349 18.54 19.43 -11.67
CA GLU A 349 17.98 20.53 -12.48
C GLU A 349 18.64 21.89 -12.20
N VAL A 350 19.38 22.05 -11.09
CA VAL A 350 20.05 23.34 -10.78
C VAL A 350 21.35 23.56 -11.56
N ASP A 351 21.84 22.52 -12.27
CA ASP A 351 23.06 22.57 -13.11
C ASP A 351 24.25 23.13 -12.33
N GLU A 352 24.56 22.52 -11.17
CA GLU A 352 25.61 22.98 -10.28
C GLU A 352 27.00 22.64 -10.79
N GLN A 353 27.83 23.66 -11.01
CA GLN A 353 29.23 23.55 -11.38
C GLN A 353 30.14 23.76 -10.17
N ILE A 354 31.33 23.14 -10.21
CA ILE A 354 32.29 23.20 -9.12
C ILE A 354 32.95 24.57 -9.11
N VAL A 355 32.90 25.26 -7.98
CA VAL A 355 33.76 26.37 -7.65
C VAL A 355 35.05 25.79 -7.03
N VAL A 356 36.18 26.29 -7.46
CA VAL A 356 37.54 25.75 -7.10
C VAL A 356 37.66 25.53 -5.58
N ASN A 357 38.06 24.32 -5.19
CA ASN A 357 38.32 23.90 -3.80
C ASN A 357 37.06 23.92 -2.89
N GLN A 358 35.86 23.92 -3.42
CA GLN A 358 34.65 23.85 -2.62
C GLN A 358 33.82 22.60 -2.94
N GLN A 359 33.19 22.05 -1.92
CA GLN A 359 32.24 20.94 -2.09
C GLN A 359 30.89 21.49 -2.53
N ARG A 360 30.30 20.91 -3.59
CA ARG A 360 29.02 21.30 -4.11
C ARG A 360 27.88 21.18 -3.09
N TYR A 361 26.93 22.09 -3.15
CA TYR A 361 25.69 22.09 -2.37
C TYR A 361 24.92 20.78 -2.55
N THR A 362 24.64 20.41 -3.81
CA THR A 362 23.89 19.19 -4.15
C THR A 362 24.59 17.94 -3.71
N ASN A 363 25.93 17.88 -3.83
CA ASN A 363 26.73 16.72 -3.43
C ASN A 363 26.69 16.52 -1.92
N PHE A 364 26.78 17.59 -1.11
CA PHE A 364 26.66 17.50 0.34
C PHE A 364 25.28 17.02 0.77
N MET A 365 24.22 17.57 0.16
CA MET A 365 22.83 17.20 0.42
C MET A 365 22.62 15.70 0.11
N LEU A 366 23.01 15.23 -1.07
CA LEU A 366 22.82 13.84 -1.50
C LEU A 366 23.66 12.85 -0.70
N LYS A 367 24.87 13.24 -0.31
CA LYS A 367 25.75 12.41 0.54
C LYS A 367 25.11 12.11 1.89
N SER A 368 24.26 12.98 2.41
CA SER A 368 23.53 12.79 3.66
C SER A 368 22.21 12.07 3.47
N LEU A 369 21.51 12.35 2.38
CA LEU A 369 20.18 11.80 2.08
C LEU A 369 20.22 10.33 1.67
N GLN A 370 21.13 9.95 0.77
CA GLN A 370 21.20 8.60 0.24
C GLN A 370 21.44 7.50 1.30
N PRO A 371 22.35 7.64 2.27
CA PRO A 371 22.49 6.66 3.34
C PRO A 371 21.24 6.53 4.22
N ALA A 372 20.53 7.64 4.46
CA ALA A 372 19.27 7.61 5.20
C ALA A 372 18.20 6.78 4.46
N MET A 373 18.09 6.98 3.15
CA MET A 373 17.14 6.20 2.32
C MET A 373 17.52 4.71 2.27
N ARG A 374 18.81 4.39 2.15
CA ARG A 374 19.28 2.99 2.22
C ARG A 374 18.90 2.32 3.54
N THR A 375 18.93 3.06 4.65
CA THR A 375 18.50 2.53 5.96
C THR A 375 16.98 2.25 5.96
N CYS A 376 16.18 3.11 5.35
CA CYS A 376 14.73 2.88 5.20
C CYS A 376 14.43 1.66 4.32
N ASP A 377 15.12 1.53 3.19
CA ASP A 377 14.98 0.39 2.28
C ASP A 377 15.41 -0.92 2.95
N ALA A 378 16.52 -0.90 3.72
CA ALA A 378 16.98 -2.06 4.48
C ALA A 378 15.99 -2.48 5.56
N ALA A 379 15.35 -1.54 6.25
CA ALA A 379 14.33 -1.84 7.26
C ALA A 379 13.09 -2.49 6.64
N GLU A 380 12.63 -1.99 5.49
CA GLU A 380 11.49 -2.56 4.76
C GLU A 380 11.81 -3.97 4.22
N LEU A 381 12.98 -4.14 3.59
CA LEU A 381 13.44 -5.44 3.10
C LEU A 381 13.52 -6.48 4.22
N ARG A 382 14.19 -6.13 5.32
CA ARG A 382 14.34 -7.01 6.49
C ARG A 382 12.97 -7.40 7.09
N SER A 383 12.03 -6.45 7.16
CA SER A 383 10.66 -6.73 7.59
C SER A 383 9.98 -7.76 6.68
N SER A 384 10.09 -7.59 5.36
CA SER A 384 9.55 -8.53 4.37
C SER A 384 10.21 -9.91 4.46
N GLU A 385 11.54 -9.97 4.63
CA GLU A 385 12.27 -11.22 4.79
C GLU A 385 11.85 -11.98 6.05
N LEU A 386 11.70 -11.28 7.18
CA LEU A 386 11.23 -11.89 8.42
C LEU A 386 9.79 -12.38 8.29
N ALA A 387 8.89 -11.61 7.66
CA ALA A 387 7.52 -12.05 7.38
C ALA A 387 7.49 -13.35 6.57
N GLN A 388 8.33 -13.47 5.53
CA GLN A 388 8.45 -14.69 4.75
C GLN A 388 9.03 -15.87 5.56
N ARG A 389 10.00 -15.62 6.46
CA ARG A 389 10.54 -16.66 7.36
C ARG A 389 9.47 -17.17 8.30
N VAL A 390 8.68 -16.29 8.90
CA VAL A 390 7.56 -16.62 9.79
C VAL A 390 6.50 -17.43 9.04
N ALA A 391 6.14 -17.04 7.82
CA ALA A 391 5.18 -17.78 7.00
C ALA A 391 5.69 -19.20 6.67
N ARG A 392 6.99 -19.37 6.34
CA ARG A 392 7.58 -20.69 6.12
C ARG A 392 7.57 -21.54 7.41
N ALA A 393 7.88 -20.95 8.56
CA ALA A 393 7.84 -21.61 9.85
C ALA A 393 6.44 -22.11 10.20
N ALA A 394 5.42 -21.29 10.01
CA ALA A 394 4.02 -21.63 10.20
C ALA A 394 3.58 -22.80 9.29
N ASN A 395 3.96 -22.78 8.02
CA ASN A 395 3.64 -23.85 7.07
C ASN A 395 4.31 -25.18 7.44
N LEU A 396 5.57 -25.14 7.89
CA LEU A 396 6.26 -26.33 8.39
C LEU A 396 5.55 -26.91 9.61
N LEU A 397 5.16 -26.08 10.55
CA LEU A 397 4.44 -26.51 11.75
C LEU A 397 3.07 -27.09 11.40
N ASN A 398 2.29 -26.48 10.55
CA ASN A 398 1.02 -27.03 10.08
C ASN A 398 1.20 -28.41 9.43
N THR A 399 2.25 -28.57 8.61
CA THR A 399 2.56 -29.88 8.00
C THR A 399 2.90 -30.94 9.06
N MET A 400 3.63 -30.56 10.12
CA MET A 400 3.93 -31.47 11.24
C MET A 400 2.66 -31.88 11.99
N VAL A 401 1.78 -30.93 12.31
CA VAL A 401 0.49 -31.20 12.96
C VAL A 401 -0.37 -32.14 12.11
N ASP A 402 -0.47 -31.88 10.80
CA ASP A 402 -1.21 -32.74 9.86
C ASP A 402 -0.65 -34.18 9.83
N MET A 403 0.67 -34.33 9.86
CA MET A 403 1.30 -35.66 9.90
C MET A 403 0.98 -36.40 11.18
N VAL A 404 1.01 -35.72 12.35
CA VAL A 404 0.64 -36.32 13.63
C VAL A 404 -0.83 -36.76 13.64
N GLN A 405 -1.73 -35.91 13.20
CA GLN A 405 -3.17 -36.24 13.11
C GLN A 405 -3.42 -37.44 12.18
N LYS A 406 -2.78 -37.48 10.99
CA LYS A 406 -2.89 -38.61 10.07
C LYS A 406 -2.41 -39.91 10.73
N LYS A 407 -1.29 -39.86 11.46
CA LYS A 407 -0.77 -41.05 12.19
C LYS A 407 -1.72 -41.51 13.28
N GLN A 408 -2.31 -40.59 14.06
CA GLN A 408 -3.32 -40.90 15.06
C GLN A 408 -4.57 -41.53 14.43
N ASN A 409 -5.07 -40.95 13.34
CA ASN A 409 -6.21 -41.46 12.58
C ASN A 409 -5.94 -42.89 12.03
N GLN A 410 -4.73 -43.12 11.52
CA GLN A 410 -4.34 -44.49 11.06
C GLN A 410 -4.32 -45.49 12.22
N ALA A 411 -3.76 -45.13 13.37
CA ALA A 411 -3.76 -45.99 14.56
C ALA A 411 -5.20 -46.28 15.06
N MET A 412 -6.07 -45.28 15.04
CA MET A 412 -7.48 -45.45 15.39
C MET A 412 -8.20 -46.38 14.41
N LEU A 413 -8.00 -46.22 13.11
CA LEU A 413 -8.58 -47.08 12.07
C LEU A 413 -8.08 -48.52 12.20
N GLN A 414 -6.80 -48.74 12.52
CA GLN A 414 -6.27 -50.09 12.81
C GLN A 414 -6.98 -50.71 14.00
N SER A 415 -7.14 -49.98 15.11
CA SER A 415 -7.81 -50.50 16.29
C SER A 415 -9.28 -50.85 16.03
N VAL A 416 -9.97 -50.06 15.21
CA VAL A 416 -11.35 -50.35 14.77
C VAL A 416 -11.39 -51.61 13.90
N ALA A 417 -10.45 -51.74 12.94
CA ALA A 417 -10.35 -52.94 12.12
C ALA A 417 -10.07 -54.23 12.93
N GLU A 418 -9.17 -54.15 13.90
CA GLU A 418 -8.91 -55.29 14.82
C GLU A 418 -10.15 -55.67 15.64
N ARG A 419 -10.89 -54.69 16.17
CA ARG A 419 -12.16 -54.95 16.88
C ARG A 419 -13.21 -55.56 15.98
N ALA A 420 -13.34 -55.06 14.73
CA ALA A 420 -14.26 -55.63 13.76
C ALA A 420 -13.90 -57.07 13.40
N GLN A 421 -12.61 -57.41 13.25
CA GLN A 421 -12.16 -58.79 13.05
C GLN A 421 -12.47 -59.71 14.25
N LEU A 422 -12.26 -59.21 15.46
CA LEU A 422 -12.62 -59.95 16.69
C LEU A 422 -14.13 -60.22 16.75
N GLN A 423 -14.94 -59.23 16.43
CA GLN A 423 -16.40 -59.34 16.37
C GLN A 423 -16.85 -60.37 15.35
N LEU A 424 -16.25 -60.38 14.16
CA LEU A 424 -16.49 -61.37 13.13
C LEU A 424 -16.15 -62.79 13.58
N ARG A 425 -15.00 -63.00 14.25
CA ARG A 425 -14.59 -64.31 14.80
C ARG A 425 -15.57 -64.79 15.89
N LEU A 426 -16.01 -63.89 16.81
CA LEU A 426 -17.00 -64.19 17.80
C LEU A 426 -18.34 -64.61 17.19
N GLN A 427 -18.79 -63.88 16.17
CA GLN A 427 -20.02 -64.20 15.45
C GLN A 427 -19.91 -65.57 14.74
N GLN A 428 -18.77 -65.89 14.14
CA GLN A 428 -18.53 -67.21 13.52
C GLN A 428 -18.54 -68.33 14.54
N ALA A 429 -17.97 -68.11 15.73
CA ALA A 429 -18.01 -69.07 16.82
C ALA A 429 -19.45 -69.35 17.34
N VAL A 430 -20.22 -68.26 17.55
CA VAL A 430 -21.64 -68.37 17.97
C VAL A 430 -22.48 -69.07 16.90
N GLU A 431 -22.27 -68.78 15.62
CA GLU A 431 -22.92 -69.52 14.53
C GLU A 431 -22.58 -71.02 14.54
N GLY A 432 -21.30 -71.34 14.75
CA GLY A 432 -20.86 -72.75 14.90
C GLY A 432 -21.61 -73.44 16.01
N PHE A 433 -21.67 -72.86 17.19
CA PHE A 433 -22.42 -73.44 18.33
C PHE A 433 -23.92 -73.57 18.05
N SER A 434 -24.51 -72.59 17.36
CA SER A 434 -25.92 -72.63 16.98
C SER A 434 -26.22 -73.80 16.02
N ILE A 435 -25.34 -74.12 15.07
CA ILE A 435 -25.51 -75.33 14.19
C ILE A 435 -25.55 -76.60 15.01
N PHE A 436 -24.62 -76.79 16.00
CA PHE A 436 -24.62 -77.92 16.82
C PHE A 436 -25.88 -78.01 17.69
N ALA A 437 -26.31 -76.94 18.32
CA ALA A 437 -27.51 -76.90 19.16
C ALA A 437 -28.78 -77.24 18.35
N ILE A 438 -28.96 -76.56 17.16
CA ILE A 438 -30.13 -76.79 16.32
C ILE A 438 -30.15 -78.26 15.82
N SER A 439 -28.99 -78.77 15.39
CA SER A 439 -28.86 -80.21 14.96
C SER A 439 -29.19 -81.18 16.09
N TYR A 440 -28.72 -80.96 17.32
CA TYR A 440 -29.03 -81.77 18.46
C TYR A 440 -30.52 -81.82 18.75
N TYR A 441 -31.19 -80.66 18.76
CA TYR A 441 -32.63 -80.61 18.97
C TYR A 441 -33.42 -81.27 17.85
N ALA A 442 -33.01 -81.06 16.60
CA ALA A 442 -33.68 -81.64 15.42
C ALA A 442 -33.59 -83.19 15.42
N VAL A 443 -32.39 -83.74 15.73
CA VAL A 443 -32.18 -85.21 15.88
C VAL A 443 -32.99 -85.75 17.06
N GLY A 444 -33.06 -85.03 18.21
CA GLY A 444 -33.88 -85.39 19.32
C GLY A 444 -35.37 -85.47 18.98
N LEU A 445 -35.89 -84.47 18.32
CA LEU A 445 -37.28 -84.42 17.88
C LEU A 445 -37.61 -85.60 16.89
N LEU A 446 -36.71 -85.86 15.93
CA LEU A 446 -36.83 -86.99 15.04
C LEU A 446 -36.82 -88.35 15.77
N GLY A 447 -35.96 -88.53 16.78
CA GLY A 447 -35.90 -89.64 17.60
C GLY A 447 -37.19 -89.93 18.43
N TYR A 448 -37.78 -88.83 18.97
CA TYR A 448 -39.07 -88.87 19.59
C TYR A 448 -40.21 -89.26 18.67
N THR A 449 -40.26 -88.76 17.48
CA THR A 449 -41.27 -89.07 16.45
C THR A 449 -41.18 -90.52 16.00
N LEU A 450 -39.93 -91.04 15.78
CA LEU A 450 -39.69 -92.44 15.41
C LEU A 450 -40.07 -93.41 16.53
N LYS A 451 -39.77 -93.12 17.81
CA LYS A 451 -40.20 -93.90 18.98
C LYS A 451 -41.73 -93.94 19.17
N SER A 452 -42.40 -92.84 18.90
CA SER A 452 -43.85 -92.75 18.88
C SER A 452 -44.48 -93.63 17.82
N GLY A 453 -43.89 -93.65 16.62
CA GLY A 453 -44.30 -94.52 15.52
C GLY A 453 -44.09 -96.02 15.81
N GLN A 454 -43.01 -96.34 16.46
CA GLN A 454 -42.75 -97.72 16.91
C GLN A 454 -43.76 -98.20 17.94
N ALA A 455 -44.14 -97.29 18.87
CA ALA A 455 -45.20 -97.62 19.87
C ALA A 455 -46.60 -97.78 19.28
N SER A 456 -46.83 -97.21 18.05
CA SER A 456 -48.08 -97.33 17.31
C SER A 456 -48.15 -98.58 16.39
N GLY A 457 -47.19 -99.55 16.56
CA GLY A 457 -47.21 -100.81 15.82
C GLY A 457 -46.51 -100.87 14.48
N ILE A 458 -45.73 -99.83 14.10
CA ILE A 458 -44.92 -99.80 12.88
C ILE A 458 -43.61 -100.53 13.20
N ALA A 459 -43.27 -101.60 12.45
CA ALA A 459 -42.02 -102.39 12.69
C ALA A 459 -40.79 -101.59 12.17
N ILE A 460 -40.38 -100.62 12.93
CA ILE A 460 -39.21 -99.71 12.63
C ILE A 460 -38.22 -99.84 13.81
N ASN A 461 -36.94 -100.02 13.50
CA ASN A 461 -35.90 -99.94 14.56
C ASN A 461 -35.53 -98.44 14.75
N SER A 462 -36.17 -97.72 15.70
CA SER A 462 -36.06 -96.31 15.95
C SER A 462 -34.62 -95.85 16.25
N ASP A 463 -33.79 -96.65 16.89
CA ASP A 463 -32.42 -96.27 17.26
C ASP A 463 -31.47 -96.32 16.08
N LEU A 464 -31.66 -97.34 15.22
CA LEU A 464 -30.85 -97.46 14.02
C LEU A 464 -31.18 -96.34 12.96
N LEU A 465 -32.46 -95.99 12.78
CA LEU A 465 -32.89 -94.92 11.94
C LEU A 465 -32.45 -93.55 12.48
N THR A 466 -32.50 -93.28 13.77
CA THR A 466 -32.02 -92.05 14.36
C THR A 466 -30.52 -91.93 14.25
N GLY A 467 -29.76 -92.99 14.37
CA GLY A 467 -28.28 -92.97 14.14
C GLY A 467 -27.90 -92.65 12.72
N ILE A 468 -28.64 -93.15 11.70
CA ILE A 468 -28.39 -92.82 10.26
C ILE A 468 -28.88 -91.47 9.95
N ALA A 469 -29.97 -90.98 10.56
CA ALA A 469 -30.53 -89.66 10.30
C ALA A 469 -29.69 -88.53 10.91
N ALA A 470 -28.99 -88.77 12.01
CA ALA A 470 -28.22 -87.73 12.69
C ALA A 470 -27.21 -86.98 11.79
N PRO A 471 -26.33 -87.66 11.02
CA PRO A 471 -25.39 -86.95 10.15
C PRO A 471 -26.10 -86.23 8.94
N LEU A 472 -27.26 -86.78 8.48
CA LEU A 472 -28.03 -86.17 7.43
C LEU A 472 -28.70 -84.85 7.92
N VAL A 473 -29.27 -84.85 9.12
CA VAL A 473 -29.84 -83.66 9.76
C VAL A 473 -28.78 -82.62 10.01
N PHE A 474 -27.58 -83.05 10.47
CA PHE A 474 -26.48 -82.13 10.66
C PHE A 474 -26.06 -81.42 9.32
N ALA A 475 -25.91 -82.25 8.26
CA ALA A 475 -25.56 -81.69 6.92
C ALA A 475 -26.62 -80.76 6.40
N LEU A 476 -27.90 -81.05 6.62
CA LEU A 476 -29.02 -80.23 6.16
C LEU A 476 -29.10 -78.88 6.89
N VAL A 477 -28.92 -78.92 8.24
CA VAL A 477 -28.85 -77.68 9.05
C VAL A 477 -27.65 -76.87 8.65
N TRP A 478 -26.46 -77.46 8.42
CA TRP A 478 -25.26 -76.81 8.02
C TRP A 478 -25.43 -76.12 6.66
N ILE A 479 -26.03 -76.81 5.65
CA ILE A 479 -26.33 -76.27 4.33
C ILE A 479 -27.34 -75.10 4.44
N SER A 480 -28.39 -75.24 5.23
CA SER A 480 -29.41 -74.22 5.47
C SER A 480 -28.81 -72.94 6.06
N VAL A 481 -28.05 -73.05 7.13
CA VAL A 481 -27.39 -71.90 7.80
C VAL A 481 -26.42 -71.25 6.81
N ARG A 482 -25.64 -72.04 6.09
CA ARG A 482 -24.73 -71.52 5.09
C ARG A 482 -25.45 -70.83 3.89
N SER A 483 -26.61 -71.31 3.47
CA SER A 483 -27.38 -70.67 2.39
C SER A 483 -28.02 -69.33 2.83
N VAL A 484 -28.54 -69.26 4.05
CA VAL A 484 -29.05 -68.00 4.64
C VAL A 484 -27.94 -66.97 4.73
N ARG A 485 -26.76 -67.40 5.20
CA ARG A 485 -25.60 -66.50 5.29
C ARG A 485 -25.21 -65.95 3.90
N LYS A 486 -25.16 -66.79 2.85
CA LYS A 486 -24.88 -66.28 1.50
C LYS A 486 -25.91 -65.27 0.98
N ARG A 487 -27.18 -65.45 1.34
CA ARG A 487 -28.24 -64.52 0.95
C ARG A 487 -28.18 -63.19 1.67
N LEU A 488 -27.75 -63.17 2.95
CA LEU A 488 -27.58 -61.96 3.74
C LEU A 488 -26.33 -61.16 3.29
N ALA A 489 -25.22 -61.87 3.01
CA ALA A 489 -23.99 -61.23 2.50
C ALA A 489 -24.19 -60.56 1.12
N HIS A 490 -25.03 -61.13 0.24
CA HIS A 490 -25.34 -60.49 -1.04
C HIS A 490 -26.27 -59.27 -0.97
N LYS A 491 -26.93 -59.09 0.18
CA LYS A 491 -27.84 -57.95 0.37
C LYS A 491 -27.12 -56.70 0.91
N GLU A 492 -25.95 -56.90 1.54
CA GLU A 492 -25.09 -55.81 2.02
C GLU A 492 -24.15 -55.19 0.94
N GLU A 493 -23.93 -55.90 -0.17
CA GLU A 493 -23.14 -55.40 -1.32
C GLU A 493 -23.99 -54.61 -2.36
N GLY A 494 -25.31 -54.46 -2.10
CA GLY A 494 -26.25 -53.84 -3.03
C GLY A 494 -26.90 -52.55 -2.56
N ASP A 495 -26.60 -52.05 -1.38
CA ASP A 495 -26.95 -50.72 -0.85
C ASP A 495 -25.66 -49.88 -0.68
#